data_058dcec026e9ca258df79ff1b9650fb4
#
_entry.id   058dcec026e9ca258df79ff1b9650fb4
#
_cell.length_a   1.000
_cell.length_b   1.000
_cell.length_c   1.000
_cell.angle_alpha   90.00
_cell.angle_beta   90.00
_cell.angle_gamma   90.00
#
_symmetry.space_group_name_H-M   'P 1'
#
loop_
_entity.id
_entity.type
_entity.pdbx_description
1 polymer ?
#
loop_
_entity_poly.entity_id
_entity_poly.type
_entity_poly.pdbx_seq_one_letter_code
_entity_poly.pdbx_strand_id
1 'polypeptide(L)'
;MDVREKLNILSAAAKYDVSCTSSGSRLSAPPSGLGDACPAGICHTWSSDGRCVSLLKILLSNACKYDCAYCANRRSNDIPRATFTPKEVIDLTLEFYRRNYIEGLFLSSAVVGSPDATMERLVRVAKELRRVHRFGGYIHLKSIPGASEALLHEAGLYADRTSVNIEVPSERSLTYLAPEKNYSSIYGPMNYFAERKIEYSSGRIGRYTPNFLPAGQSTQMIVGASGESDFDILTLSAGFYKQQRLKRVYFSGYVPVNADKRLPALTTKPPLVREHRLYQADWLMRFYKFKYDESLDARHPNLDLNLDPKAGWALRHPEFFPVDLQTADYEMILRVPGIGVKSAQLIVSSRRYCKIRLETLKKMGVVLKRAKYFIYHPDIPAGIRQFYPEMIRPLLLAPAKTQQLDLFSPPTTLALPTPPSLAMPTPAMPSLPVAV
;
A
#
# COMPACT_ATOMS: atom_id res chain seq x y z
N MET A 1 -10.72 30.89 -7.98
CA MET A 1 -10.30 29.87 -7.02
C MET A 1 -8.84 30.13 -6.66
N ASP A 2 -8.56 30.37 -5.41
CA ASP A 2 -7.20 30.61 -4.94
C ASP A 2 -6.39 29.31 -4.81
N VAL A 3 -5.08 29.42 -4.56
CA VAL A 3 -4.18 28.27 -4.46
C VAL A 3 -4.51 27.37 -3.27
N ARG A 4 -5.01 27.93 -2.17
CA ARG A 4 -5.38 27.18 -0.96
C ARG A 4 -6.65 26.35 -1.20
N GLU A 5 -7.64 26.90 -1.86
CA GLU A 5 -8.85 26.17 -2.26
C GLU A 5 -8.52 25.02 -3.22
N LYS A 6 -7.68 25.29 -4.23
CA LYS A 6 -7.19 24.24 -5.15
C LYS A 6 -6.45 23.15 -4.38
N LEU A 7 -5.59 23.49 -3.42
CA LEU A 7 -4.84 22.53 -2.62
C LEU A 7 -5.77 21.62 -1.83
N ASN A 8 -6.81 22.15 -1.20
CA ASN A 8 -7.79 21.36 -0.46
C ASN A 8 -8.51 20.34 -1.37
N ILE A 9 -8.95 20.76 -2.55
CA ILE A 9 -9.65 19.90 -3.51
C ILE A 9 -8.69 18.82 -4.07
N LEU A 10 -7.52 19.21 -4.53
CA LEU A 10 -6.61 18.35 -5.29
C LEU A 10 -5.80 17.39 -4.39
N SER A 11 -5.55 17.77 -3.15
CA SER A 11 -4.96 16.85 -2.17
C SER A 11 -5.96 15.82 -1.66
N ALA A 12 -7.22 16.24 -1.41
CA ALA A 12 -8.30 15.32 -1.05
C ALA A 12 -8.57 14.31 -2.19
N ALA A 13 -8.53 14.75 -3.44
CA ALA A 13 -8.67 13.88 -4.61
C ALA A 13 -7.49 12.89 -4.77
N ALA A 14 -6.28 13.26 -4.34
CA ALA A 14 -5.09 12.43 -4.41
C ALA A 14 -5.06 11.27 -3.39
N LYS A 15 -5.96 11.23 -2.39
CA LYS A 15 -5.96 10.20 -1.34
C LYS A 15 -6.14 8.77 -1.88
N TYR A 16 -6.81 8.62 -3.02
CA TYR A 16 -7.05 7.31 -3.66
C TYR A 16 -5.84 6.77 -4.44
N ASP A 17 -4.82 7.60 -4.69
CA ASP A 17 -3.54 7.15 -5.23
C ASP A 17 -2.69 6.56 -4.11
N VAL A 18 -2.54 5.25 -4.08
CA VAL A 18 -1.70 4.59 -3.06
C VAL A 18 -0.25 4.65 -3.50
N SER A 19 0.53 5.45 -2.82
CA SER A 19 2.00 5.46 -2.96
C SER A 19 2.70 5.09 -1.65
N CYS A 20 1.91 5.01 -0.57
CA CYS A 20 2.38 4.72 0.77
C CYS A 20 1.19 4.41 1.67
N THR A 21 1.44 3.81 2.82
CA THR A 21 0.47 3.73 3.92
C THR A 21 0.32 5.13 4.54
N SER A 22 -0.60 5.93 4.03
CA SER A 22 -0.91 7.22 4.64
C SER A 22 -1.85 7.02 5.81
N SER A 23 -1.33 7.08 7.01
CA SER A 23 -2.13 7.32 8.21
C SER A 23 -2.48 8.82 8.24
N GLY A 24 -3.65 9.18 7.74
CA GLY A 24 -4.17 10.53 7.90
C GLY A 24 -4.53 10.79 9.38
N SER A 25 -3.85 11.71 10.03
CA SER A 25 -4.29 12.25 11.31
C SER A 25 -5.51 13.14 11.10
N ARG A 26 -6.61 12.90 11.83
CA ARG A 26 -7.83 13.71 11.83
C ARG A 26 -7.99 14.44 13.16
N LEU A 27 -6.93 15.01 13.68
CA LEU A 27 -6.99 15.82 14.88
C LEU A 27 -7.32 17.26 14.48
N SER A 28 -8.54 17.71 14.80
CA SER A 28 -8.89 19.13 14.82
C SER A 28 -8.50 19.70 16.17
N ALA A 29 -7.84 20.84 16.19
CA ALA A 29 -7.57 21.52 17.44
C ALA A 29 -8.90 21.97 18.11
N PRO A 30 -9.01 21.90 19.43
CA PRO A 30 -10.13 22.53 20.13
C PRO A 30 -10.11 24.05 19.88
N PRO A 31 -11.23 24.78 20.05
CA PRO A 31 -11.37 26.18 19.68
C PRO A 31 -10.29 27.14 20.26
N SER A 32 -9.56 26.73 21.28
CA SER A 32 -8.46 27.47 21.90
C SER A 32 -7.10 26.79 21.78
N GLY A 33 -6.97 25.75 20.95
CA GLY A 33 -5.75 24.95 20.81
C GLY A 33 -4.80 25.49 19.73
N LEU A 34 -3.51 25.20 19.88
CA LEU A 34 -2.48 25.48 18.89
C LEU A 34 -2.37 24.32 17.89
N GLY A 35 -2.48 24.65 16.58
CA GLY A 35 -2.18 23.75 15.48
C GLY A 35 -3.39 22.95 14.95
N ASP A 36 -3.74 23.19 13.70
CA ASP A 36 -4.65 22.33 12.93
C ASP A 36 -3.85 21.28 12.17
N ALA A 37 -4.14 20.00 12.43
CA ALA A 37 -3.69 18.94 11.56
C ALA A 37 -4.50 19.01 10.26
N CYS A 38 -4.02 19.78 9.28
CA CYS A 38 -4.60 19.75 7.95
C CYS A 38 -4.27 18.38 7.32
N PRO A 39 -5.28 17.53 7.02
CA PRO A 39 -5.05 16.20 6.43
C PRO A 39 -4.59 16.27 4.97
N ALA A 40 -4.30 17.46 4.45
CA ALA A 40 -4.11 17.72 3.05
C ALA A 40 -2.66 17.48 2.60
N GLY A 41 -2.48 16.44 1.80
CA GLY A 41 -1.43 16.42 0.81
C GLY A 41 -0.05 15.91 1.25
N ILE A 42 0.20 15.58 2.51
CA ILE A 42 1.49 14.98 2.91
C ILE A 42 1.34 13.48 3.07
N CYS A 43 2.14 12.73 2.32
CA CYS A 43 2.24 11.27 2.43
C CYS A 43 3.68 10.84 2.74
N HIS A 44 3.83 9.60 3.16
CA HIS A 44 5.12 9.03 3.51
C HIS A 44 5.44 7.85 2.59
N THR A 45 6.66 7.80 2.06
CA THR A 45 7.18 6.65 1.31
C THR A 45 8.49 6.18 1.92
N TRP A 46 8.83 4.92 1.69
CA TRP A 46 10.09 4.36 2.18
C TRP A 46 11.12 4.37 1.06
N SER A 47 12.27 4.94 1.32
CA SER A 47 13.42 4.86 0.43
C SER A 47 14.09 3.48 0.52
N SER A 48 15.02 3.20 -0.40
CA SER A 48 15.74 1.90 -0.44
C SER A 48 16.62 1.66 0.79
N ASP A 49 17.03 2.71 1.48
CA ASP A 49 17.82 2.68 2.71
C ASP A 49 16.96 2.54 3.99
N GLY A 50 15.65 2.40 3.85
CA GLY A 50 14.70 2.22 4.95
C GLY A 50 14.26 3.51 5.63
N ARG A 51 14.65 4.70 5.14
CA ARG A 51 14.15 5.97 5.66
C ARG A 51 12.73 6.25 5.19
N CYS A 52 11.94 6.85 6.04
CA CYS A 52 10.64 7.42 5.72
C CYS A 52 10.83 8.80 5.10
N VAL A 53 10.30 9.00 3.90
CA VAL A 53 10.39 10.26 3.13
C VAL A 53 9.00 10.89 3.06
N SER A 54 8.87 12.13 3.52
CA SER A 54 7.62 12.90 3.44
C SER A 54 7.46 13.55 2.07
N LEU A 55 6.30 13.37 1.43
CA LEU A 55 6.04 13.88 0.09
C LEU A 55 4.79 14.76 0.07
N LEU A 56 4.85 15.89 -0.65
CA LEU A 56 3.66 16.60 -1.07
C LEU A 56 2.95 15.76 -2.15
N LYS A 57 1.77 15.24 -1.83
CA LYS A 57 0.99 14.38 -2.72
C LYS A 57 -0.25 15.11 -3.18
N ILE A 58 -0.25 15.51 -4.44
CA ILE A 58 -1.33 16.29 -5.05
C ILE A 58 -1.64 15.79 -6.47
N LEU A 59 -2.86 16.11 -6.93
CA LEU A 59 -3.19 16.08 -8.34
C LEU A 59 -2.87 17.43 -8.99
N LEU A 60 -2.34 17.42 -10.21
CA LEU A 60 -2.30 18.63 -11.05
C LEU A 60 -3.71 19.08 -11.42
N SER A 61 -4.59 18.13 -11.71
CA SER A 61 -6.02 18.36 -11.99
C SER A 61 -6.86 17.15 -11.57
N ASN A 62 -8.10 17.40 -11.14
CA ASN A 62 -9.12 16.38 -10.97
C ASN A 62 -10.24 16.46 -12.03
N ALA A 63 -10.12 17.34 -13.02
CA ALA A 63 -11.03 17.48 -14.14
C ALA A 63 -10.70 16.42 -15.21
N CYS A 64 -11.24 15.20 -15.04
CA CYS A 64 -10.95 14.07 -15.93
C CYS A 64 -11.89 14.05 -17.13
N LYS A 65 -11.36 13.71 -18.32
CA LYS A 65 -12.17 13.41 -19.50
C LYS A 65 -12.70 11.97 -19.52
N TYR A 66 -12.12 11.06 -18.73
CA TYR A 66 -12.51 9.65 -18.67
C TYR A 66 -13.60 9.41 -17.63
N ASP A 67 -14.37 8.32 -17.85
CA ASP A 67 -15.50 7.94 -16.99
C ASP A 67 -15.30 6.55 -16.35
N CYS A 68 -14.11 6.30 -15.83
CA CYS A 68 -13.79 5.03 -15.16
C CYS A 68 -14.71 4.82 -13.94
N ALA A 69 -15.46 3.71 -13.93
CA ALA A 69 -16.50 3.43 -12.93
C ALA A 69 -15.99 3.52 -11.47
N TYR A 70 -14.78 3.05 -11.22
CA TYR A 70 -14.17 3.00 -9.88
C TYR A 70 -13.59 4.35 -9.41
N CYS A 71 -13.51 5.36 -10.27
CA CYS A 71 -12.77 6.59 -9.96
C CYS A 71 -13.68 7.69 -9.38
N ALA A 72 -13.29 8.26 -8.24
CA ALA A 72 -13.99 9.41 -7.65
C ALA A 72 -13.98 10.64 -8.56
N ASN A 73 -12.91 10.78 -9.38
CA ASN A 73 -12.70 11.92 -10.27
C ASN A 73 -13.25 11.69 -11.70
N ARG A 74 -14.06 10.65 -11.93
CA ARG A 74 -14.65 10.38 -13.24
C ARG A 74 -15.49 11.57 -13.73
N ARG A 75 -15.61 11.69 -15.06
CA ARG A 75 -16.28 12.83 -15.72
C ARG A 75 -17.71 13.02 -15.22
N SER A 76 -18.48 11.95 -15.06
CA SER A 76 -19.89 11.98 -14.68
C SER A 76 -20.17 12.33 -13.22
N ASN A 77 -19.15 12.36 -12.35
CA ASN A 77 -19.36 12.75 -10.96
C ASN A 77 -19.46 14.28 -10.84
N ASP A 78 -20.50 14.73 -10.14
CA ASP A 78 -20.65 16.13 -9.74
C ASP A 78 -19.84 16.41 -8.47
N ILE A 79 -18.60 16.82 -8.66
CA ILE A 79 -17.66 17.16 -7.60
C ILE A 79 -16.92 18.47 -7.92
N PRO A 80 -16.45 19.22 -6.92
CA PRO A 80 -15.62 20.38 -7.15
C PRO A 80 -14.38 20.04 -7.99
N ARG A 81 -14.18 20.77 -9.08
CA ARG A 81 -13.06 20.58 -10.01
C ARG A 81 -12.07 21.72 -9.88
N ALA A 82 -10.80 21.35 -9.85
CA ALA A 82 -9.70 22.31 -9.80
C ALA A 82 -8.55 21.87 -10.71
N THR A 83 -7.74 22.82 -11.13
CA THR A 83 -6.52 22.58 -11.90
C THR A 83 -5.45 23.57 -11.46
N PHE A 84 -4.29 23.06 -11.09
CA PHE A 84 -3.10 23.87 -10.89
C PHE A 84 -2.43 24.20 -12.21
N THR A 85 -1.82 25.35 -12.29
CA THR A 85 -0.78 25.62 -13.27
C THR A 85 0.53 24.95 -12.83
N PRO A 86 1.44 24.61 -13.76
CA PRO A 86 2.75 24.09 -13.39
C PRO A 86 3.49 25.00 -12.40
N LYS A 87 3.40 26.32 -12.56
CA LYS A 87 4.01 27.29 -11.65
C LYS A 87 3.47 27.20 -10.22
N GLU A 88 2.15 27.08 -10.03
CA GLU A 88 1.56 26.92 -8.70
C GLU A 88 2.07 25.66 -7.99
N VAL A 89 2.21 24.53 -8.71
CA VAL A 89 2.76 23.28 -8.13
C VAL A 89 4.23 23.44 -7.74
N ILE A 90 5.01 24.12 -8.58
CA ILE A 90 6.43 24.40 -8.32
C ILE A 90 6.57 25.27 -7.07
N ASP A 91 5.84 26.39 -7.01
CA ASP A 91 5.90 27.32 -5.89
C ASP A 91 5.50 26.63 -4.57
N LEU A 92 4.39 25.88 -4.56
CA LEU A 92 3.96 25.08 -3.41
C LEU A 92 5.03 24.07 -2.96
N THR A 93 5.63 23.34 -3.92
CA THR A 93 6.66 22.34 -3.62
C THR A 93 7.88 23.00 -2.98
N LEU A 94 8.35 24.10 -3.53
CA LEU A 94 9.52 24.80 -3.01
C LEU A 94 9.25 25.44 -1.64
N GLU A 95 8.08 26.03 -1.43
CA GLU A 95 7.71 26.60 -0.13
C GLU A 95 7.62 25.53 0.97
N PHE A 96 6.97 24.41 0.70
CA PHE A 96 6.84 23.31 1.67
C PHE A 96 8.20 22.67 1.96
N TYR A 97 9.05 22.53 0.94
CA TYR A 97 10.39 22.02 1.11
C TYR A 97 11.28 22.95 1.95
N ARG A 98 11.27 24.26 1.67
CA ARG A 98 12.03 25.26 2.45
C ARG A 98 11.61 25.31 3.92
N ARG A 99 10.34 25.01 4.20
CA ARG A 99 9.79 24.93 5.58
C ARG A 99 10.00 23.59 6.24
N ASN A 100 10.71 22.64 5.60
CA ASN A 100 10.95 21.27 6.06
C ASN A 100 9.66 20.46 6.30
N TYR A 101 8.55 20.77 5.62
CA TYR A 101 7.33 19.98 5.72
C TYR A 101 7.38 18.72 4.87
N ILE A 102 8.16 18.75 3.78
CA ILE A 102 8.32 17.67 2.82
C ILE A 102 9.77 17.50 2.39
N GLU A 103 10.09 16.29 1.95
CA GLU A 103 11.38 15.95 1.33
C GLU A 103 11.24 15.74 -0.19
N GLY A 104 10.01 15.80 -0.73
CA GLY A 104 9.78 15.63 -2.15
C GLY A 104 8.33 15.84 -2.58
N LEU A 105 8.09 15.57 -3.87
CA LEU A 105 6.82 15.72 -4.56
C LEU A 105 6.34 14.38 -5.10
N PHE A 106 5.08 14.03 -4.86
CA PHE A 106 4.33 13.01 -5.61
C PHE A 106 3.24 13.73 -6.41
N LEU A 107 3.42 13.76 -7.73
CA LEU A 107 2.52 14.47 -8.64
C LEU A 107 1.80 13.48 -9.55
N SER A 108 0.48 13.51 -9.52
CA SER A 108 -0.40 12.80 -10.44
C SER A 108 -1.38 13.76 -11.11
N SER A 109 -2.23 13.27 -12.00
CA SER A 109 -3.29 14.07 -12.63
C SER A 109 -4.41 13.19 -13.13
N ALA A 110 -5.62 13.73 -13.17
CA ALA A 110 -6.65 13.31 -14.10
C ALA A 110 -6.22 13.64 -15.53
N VAL A 111 -6.80 12.96 -16.52
CA VAL A 111 -6.49 13.21 -17.94
C VAL A 111 -7.30 14.40 -18.45
N VAL A 112 -6.61 15.51 -18.72
CA VAL A 112 -7.20 16.77 -19.20
C VAL A 112 -6.85 16.96 -20.68
N GLY A 113 -7.83 17.02 -21.53
CA GLY A 113 -7.63 17.13 -22.98
C GLY A 113 -7.11 15.81 -23.60
N SER A 114 -5.79 15.65 -23.70
CA SER A 114 -5.15 14.43 -24.20
C SER A 114 -4.16 13.85 -23.19
N PRO A 115 -3.75 12.57 -23.34
CA PRO A 115 -2.66 12.01 -22.55
C PRO A 115 -1.38 12.85 -22.64
N ASP A 116 -0.98 13.24 -23.85
CA ASP A 116 0.23 14.04 -24.07
C ASP A 116 0.14 15.43 -23.45
N ALA A 117 -0.96 16.16 -23.67
CA ALA A 117 -1.15 17.48 -23.08
C ALA A 117 -1.11 17.45 -21.54
N THR A 118 -1.59 16.36 -20.94
CA THR A 118 -1.53 16.16 -19.49
C THR A 118 -0.11 15.82 -19.06
N MET A 119 0.53 14.88 -19.76
CA MET A 119 1.90 14.43 -19.43
C MET A 119 2.92 15.54 -19.59
N GLU A 120 2.78 16.39 -20.63
CA GLU A 120 3.64 17.57 -20.84
C GLU A 120 3.64 18.51 -19.65
N ARG A 121 2.46 18.80 -19.07
CA ARG A 121 2.35 19.63 -17.86
C ARG A 121 3.04 19.01 -16.65
N LEU A 122 2.91 17.69 -16.46
CA LEU A 122 3.59 16.95 -15.38
C LEU A 122 5.11 17.00 -15.56
N VAL A 123 5.57 16.74 -16.77
CA VAL A 123 7.01 16.78 -17.13
C VAL A 123 7.57 18.19 -16.93
N ARG A 124 6.83 19.21 -17.36
CA ARG A 124 7.24 20.61 -17.17
C ARG A 124 7.52 20.90 -15.70
N VAL A 125 6.66 20.50 -14.76
CA VAL A 125 6.89 20.69 -13.32
C VAL A 125 8.20 20.05 -12.89
N ALA A 126 8.45 18.80 -13.24
CA ALA A 126 9.67 18.09 -12.83
C ALA A 126 10.92 18.71 -13.47
N LYS A 127 10.85 19.05 -14.75
CA LYS A 127 11.94 19.67 -15.52
C LYS A 127 12.31 21.03 -14.95
N GLU A 128 11.35 21.91 -14.69
CA GLU A 128 11.58 23.24 -14.10
C GLU A 128 12.14 23.13 -12.68
N LEU A 129 11.58 22.24 -11.82
CA LEU A 129 12.13 21.97 -10.50
C LEU A 129 13.62 21.57 -10.58
N ARG A 130 14.00 20.66 -11.49
CA ARG A 130 15.38 20.18 -11.63
C ARG A 130 16.31 21.20 -12.28
N ARG A 131 15.87 21.83 -13.38
CA ARG A 131 16.76 22.68 -14.23
C ARG A 131 16.83 24.10 -13.74
N VAL A 132 15.69 24.71 -13.36
CA VAL A 132 15.62 26.10 -12.97
C VAL A 132 15.91 26.26 -11.47
N HIS A 133 15.20 25.50 -10.65
CA HIS A 133 15.27 25.62 -9.20
C HIS A 133 16.34 24.73 -8.55
N ARG A 134 17.03 23.87 -9.33
CA ARG A 134 18.04 22.92 -8.84
C ARG A 134 17.53 22.08 -7.64
N PHE A 135 16.25 21.72 -7.67
CA PHE A 135 15.59 21.00 -6.60
C PHE A 135 16.20 19.59 -6.44
N GLY A 136 16.81 19.32 -5.28
CA GLY A 136 17.45 18.04 -4.95
C GLY A 136 16.50 17.04 -4.27
N GLY A 137 15.26 17.43 -3.94
CA GLY A 137 14.29 16.55 -3.28
C GLY A 137 13.76 15.45 -4.20
N TYR A 138 13.09 14.46 -3.61
CA TYR A 138 12.53 13.32 -4.34
C TYR A 138 11.34 13.72 -5.22
N ILE A 139 11.30 13.25 -6.46
CA ILE A 139 10.19 13.48 -7.40
C ILE A 139 9.63 12.14 -7.88
N HIS A 140 8.35 11.90 -7.58
CA HIS A 140 7.58 10.80 -8.13
C HIS A 140 6.50 11.33 -9.06
N LEU A 141 6.59 11.00 -10.35
CA LEU A 141 5.56 11.33 -11.34
C LEU A 141 4.68 10.11 -11.63
N LYS A 142 3.37 10.31 -11.64
CA LYS A 142 2.45 9.32 -12.17
C LYS A 142 2.27 9.57 -13.67
N SER A 143 2.85 8.70 -14.48
CA SER A 143 2.77 8.79 -15.93
C SER A 143 1.37 8.48 -16.43
N ILE A 144 0.97 9.19 -17.47
CA ILE A 144 -0.35 9.06 -18.07
C ILE A 144 -0.34 7.91 -19.09
N PRO A 145 -1.26 6.93 -18.98
CA PRO A 145 -1.41 5.90 -20.00
C PRO A 145 -1.64 6.49 -21.39
N GLY A 146 -0.92 5.99 -22.39
CA GLY A 146 -1.01 6.48 -23.78
C GLY A 146 -0.24 7.77 -24.07
N ALA A 147 0.60 8.25 -23.14
CA ALA A 147 1.52 9.36 -23.41
C ALA A 147 2.64 8.91 -24.37
N SER A 148 3.12 9.84 -25.21
CA SER A 148 4.19 9.61 -26.17
C SER A 148 5.53 9.27 -25.52
N GLU A 149 6.35 8.47 -26.21
CA GLU A 149 7.67 8.07 -25.72
C GLU A 149 8.60 9.25 -25.43
N ALA A 150 8.49 10.33 -26.18
CA ALA A 150 9.28 11.55 -25.97
C ALA A 150 9.01 12.15 -24.59
N LEU A 151 7.74 12.24 -24.19
CA LEU A 151 7.33 12.75 -22.87
C LEU A 151 7.67 11.77 -21.75
N LEU A 152 7.54 10.45 -22.01
CA LEU A 152 7.97 9.42 -21.06
C LEU A 152 9.48 9.48 -20.83
N HIS A 153 10.25 9.74 -21.90
CA HIS A 153 11.71 9.92 -21.80
C HIS A 153 12.09 11.09 -20.91
N GLU A 154 11.49 12.26 -21.16
CA GLU A 154 11.72 13.43 -20.31
C GLU A 154 11.32 13.17 -18.85
N ALA A 155 10.17 12.50 -18.61
CA ALA A 155 9.78 12.11 -17.26
C ALA A 155 10.84 11.26 -16.58
N GLY A 156 11.43 10.28 -17.32
CA GLY A 156 12.48 9.43 -16.81
C GLY A 156 13.78 10.13 -16.45
N LEU A 157 14.09 11.24 -17.14
CA LEU A 157 15.29 12.05 -16.88
C LEU A 157 15.13 12.95 -15.63
N TYR A 158 13.90 13.42 -15.32
CA TYR A 158 13.69 14.42 -14.29
C TYR A 158 13.02 13.87 -13.03
N ALA A 159 12.40 12.71 -13.09
CA ALA A 159 11.82 12.05 -11.92
C ALA A 159 12.73 10.99 -11.34
N ASP A 160 12.69 10.79 -10.02
CA ASP A 160 13.36 9.66 -9.36
C ASP A 160 12.60 8.37 -9.58
N ARG A 161 11.27 8.45 -9.57
CA ARG A 161 10.37 7.32 -9.82
C ARG A 161 9.21 7.74 -10.70
N THR A 162 8.77 6.80 -11.53
CA THR A 162 7.47 6.89 -12.21
C THR A 162 6.56 5.76 -11.77
N SER A 163 5.26 5.95 -11.96
CA SER A 163 4.28 4.88 -11.82
C SER A 163 3.23 5.00 -12.91
N VAL A 164 2.80 3.85 -13.41
CA VAL A 164 1.64 3.72 -14.30
C VAL A 164 0.71 2.71 -13.64
N ASN A 165 -0.52 3.11 -13.34
CA ASN A 165 -1.45 2.19 -12.68
C ASN A 165 -1.96 1.14 -13.67
N ILE A 166 -1.92 -0.15 -13.27
CA ILE A 166 -2.59 -1.22 -14.02
C ILE A 166 -4.10 -1.20 -13.79
N GLU A 167 -4.55 -0.56 -12.72
CA GLU A 167 -5.93 -0.37 -12.27
C GLU A 167 -6.58 -1.66 -11.77
N VAL A 168 -6.89 -2.61 -12.64
CA VAL A 168 -7.52 -3.90 -12.30
C VAL A 168 -6.72 -5.07 -12.87
N PRO A 169 -6.86 -6.31 -12.32
CA PRO A 169 -5.98 -7.42 -12.64
C PRO A 169 -6.16 -8.03 -14.04
N SER A 170 -7.27 -7.76 -14.72
CA SER A 170 -7.53 -8.32 -16.06
C SER A 170 -7.95 -7.25 -17.07
N GLU A 171 -7.58 -7.45 -18.34
CA GLU A 171 -7.98 -6.55 -19.42
C GLU A 171 -9.49 -6.54 -19.62
N ARG A 172 -10.15 -7.70 -19.45
CA ARG A 172 -11.61 -7.82 -19.50
C ARG A 172 -12.27 -6.90 -18.47
N SER A 173 -11.80 -6.93 -17.22
CA SER A 173 -12.32 -6.07 -16.16
C SER A 173 -11.98 -4.60 -16.41
N LEU A 174 -10.80 -4.30 -16.96
CA LEU A 174 -10.43 -2.93 -17.32
C LEU A 174 -11.38 -2.36 -18.39
N THR A 175 -11.59 -3.09 -19.48
CA THR A 175 -12.51 -2.68 -20.55
C THR A 175 -13.94 -2.47 -20.04
N TYR A 176 -14.39 -3.33 -19.11
CA TYR A 176 -15.71 -3.23 -18.52
C TYR A 176 -15.88 -2.03 -17.58
N LEU A 177 -14.86 -1.73 -16.78
CA LEU A 177 -14.90 -0.68 -15.74
C LEU A 177 -14.37 0.67 -16.21
N ALA A 178 -13.51 0.69 -17.22
CA ALA A 178 -12.85 1.88 -17.76
C ALA A 178 -12.66 1.77 -19.27
N PRO A 179 -13.75 1.85 -20.07
CA PRO A 179 -13.72 1.56 -21.51
C PRO A 179 -12.81 2.49 -22.33
N GLU A 180 -12.43 3.66 -21.79
CA GLU A 180 -11.46 4.55 -22.43
C GLU A 180 -9.99 4.18 -22.17
N LYS A 181 -9.74 3.09 -21.42
CA LYS A 181 -8.40 2.56 -21.13
C LYS A 181 -8.25 1.16 -21.74
N ASN A 182 -7.04 0.82 -22.11
CA ASN A 182 -6.66 -0.53 -22.52
C ASN A 182 -5.27 -0.88 -21.99
N TYR A 183 -4.97 -2.17 -21.94
CA TYR A 183 -3.69 -2.64 -21.43
C TYR A 183 -2.50 -2.18 -22.29
N SER A 184 -2.66 -2.05 -23.61
CA SER A 184 -1.56 -1.59 -24.47
C SER A 184 -1.10 -0.18 -24.11
N SER A 185 -2.04 0.74 -23.81
CA SER A 185 -1.70 2.10 -23.37
C SER A 185 -1.05 2.16 -21.97
N ILE A 186 -1.22 1.12 -21.14
CA ILE A 186 -0.62 1.01 -19.81
C ILE A 186 0.74 0.31 -19.89
N TYR A 187 0.82 -0.82 -20.60
CA TYR A 187 2.04 -1.60 -20.74
C TYR A 187 3.10 -0.89 -21.59
N GLY A 188 2.69 -0.13 -22.62
CA GLY A 188 3.63 0.65 -23.43
C GLY A 188 4.58 1.49 -22.59
N PRO A 189 4.09 2.43 -21.78
CA PRO A 189 4.94 3.19 -20.86
C PRO A 189 5.76 2.34 -19.89
N MET A 190 5.20 1.26 -19.32
CA MET A 190 5.93 0.38 -18.40
C MET A 190 7.12 -0.30 -19.08
N ASN A 191 6.92 -0.83 -20.28
CA ASN A 191 7.96 -1.48 -21.09
C ASN A 191 9.03 -0.47 -21.47
N TYR A 192 8.62 0.71 -21.95
CA TYR A 192 9.54 1.80 -22.29
C TYR A 192 10.48 2.16 -21.13
N PHE A 193 9.94 2.37 -19.94
CA PHE A 193 10.76 2.67 -18.76
C PHE A 193 11.70 1.52 -18.37
N ALA A 194 11.26 0.26 -18.51
CA ALA A 194 12.09 -0.90 -18.22
C ALA A 194 13.29 -0.99 -19.18
N GLU A 195 13.06 -0.82 -20.49
CA GLU A 195 14.07 -0.86 -21.54
C GLU A 195 15.08 0.28 -21.38
N ARG A 196 14.59 1.52 -21.27
CA ARG A 196 15.46 2.69 -21.11
C ARG A 196 16.29 2.59 -19.83
N LYS A 197 15.71 2.13 -18.71
CA LYS A 197 16.49 1.94 -17.50
C LYS A 197 17.62 0.95 -17.64
N ILE A 198 17.46 -0.11 -18.44
CA ILE A 198 18.51 -1.07 -18.74
C ILE A 198 19.61 -0.37 -19.55
N GLU A 199 19.25 0.36 -20.60
CA GLU A 199 20.20 1.08 -21.46
C GLU A 199 21.04 2.07 -20.66
N TYR A 200 20.39 2.89 -19.83
CA TYR A 200 21.07 3.86 -18.97
C TYR A 200 21.95 3.21 -17.89
N SER A 201 21.59 2.03 -17.41
CA SER A 201 22.37 1.29 -16.40
C SER A 201 23.53 0.50 -17.00
N SER A 202 23.51 0.20 -18.30
CA SER A 202 24.54 -0.61 -18.97
C SER A 202 25.80 0.17 -19.37
N GLY A 203 25.85 1.46 -19.13
CA GLY A 203 26.94 2.34 -19.53
C GLY A 203 27.04 2.58 -21.04
N ARG A 204 26.12 2.08 -21.86
CA ARG A 204 26.12 2.21 -23.31
C ARG A 204 25.99 3.65 -23.81
N ILE A 205 25.48 4.56 -22.98
CA ILE A 205 25.13 5.94 -23.34
C ILE A 205 26.31 6.90 -23.00
N GLY A 206 27.34 6.44 -22.30
CA GLY A 206 28.54 7.22 -22.00
C GLY A 206 28.77 7.56 -20.53
N ARG A 207 29.95 8.05 -20.23
CA ARG A 207 30.45 8.26 -18.85
C ARG A 207 29.73 9.36 -18.06
N TYR A 208 29.05 10.28 -18.74
CA TYR A 208 28.31 11.41 -18.15
C TYR A 208 26.82 11.29 -18.33
N THR A 209 26.30 10.07 -18.45
CA THR A 209 24.87 9.81 -18.64
C THR A 209 24.08 10.22 -17.39
N PRO A 210 23.04 11.04 -17.52
CA PRO A 210 22.17 11.36 -16.38
C PRO A 210 21.48 10.11 -15.84
N ASN A 211 21.20 10.10 -14.55
CA ASN A 211 20.44 9.02 -13.95
C ASN A 211 19.02 8.98 -14.52
N PHE A 212 18.63 7.82 -15.05
CA PHE A 212 17.26 7.60 -15.54
C PHE A 212 16.49 6.79 -14.51
N LEU A 213 15.44 7.36 -13.93
CA LEU A 213 14.58 6.75 -12.90
C LEU A 213 15.40 6.01 -11.82
N PRO A 214 16.22 6.68 -11.03
CA PRO A 214 17.08 6.01 -10.04
C PRO A 214 16.30 5.11 -9.08
N ALA A 215 15.10 5.51 -8.64
CA ALA A 215 14.22 4.71 -7.80
C ALA A 215 13.30 3.75 -8.59
N GLY A 216 13.39 3.72 -9.93
CA GLY A 216 12.66 2.78 -10.79
C GLY A 216 11.20 3.12 -10.97
N GLN A 217 10.42 2.12 -11.34
CA GLN A 217 8.98 2.26 -11.57
C GLN A 217 8.15 1.38 -10.64
N SER A 218 6.89 1.74 -10.49
CA SER A 218 5.89 1.01 -9.71
C SER A 218 4.52 1.05 -10.38
N THR A 219 3.60 0.21 -9.92
CA THR A 219 2.19 0.22 -10.35
C THR A 219 1.27 0.12 -9.15
N GLN A 220 0.00 0.46 -9.34
CA GLN A 220 -1.07 0.25 -8.37
C GLN A 220 -2.19 -0.57 -9.00
N MET A 221 -2.76 -1.47 -8.20
CA MET A 221 -3.86 -2.35 -8.55
C MET A 221 -4.98 -2.23 -7.53
N ILE A 222 -6.21 -2.10 -8.01
CA ILE A 222 -7.41 -2.06 -7.18
C ILE A 222 -7.85 -3.50 -6.90
N VAL A 223 -8.07 -3.82 -5.62
CA VAL A 223 -8.44 -5.16 -5.16
C VAL A 223 -9.91 -5.17 -4.75
N GLY A 224 -10.70 -6.05 -5.33
CA GLY A 224 -12.10 -6.24 -4.97
C GLY A 224 -13.07 -5.29 -5.67
N ALA A 225 -12.65 -4.55 -6.69
CA ALA A 225 -13.54 -3.85 -7.63
C ALA A 225 -14.11 -4.81 -8.69
N SER A 226 -13.44 -5.92 -8.91
CA SER A 226 -13.76 -6.96 -9.88
C SER A 226 -13.47 -8.36 -9.29
N GLY A 227 -13.86 -9.40 -10.01
CA GLY A 227 -13.96 -10.76 -9.46
C GLY A 227 -12.67 -11.60 -9.47
N GLU A 228 -11.52 -11.04 -9.83
CA GLU A 228 -10.27 -11.79 -9.93
C GLU A 228 -9.80 -12.34 -8.57
N SER A 229 -9.18 -13.50 -8.62
CA SER A 229 -8.62 -14.19 -7.47
C SER A 229 -7.28 -13.57 -7.01
N ASP A 230 -6.84 -13.92 -5.80
CA ASP A 230 -5.50 -13.53 -5.33
C ASP A 230 -4.40 -14.21 -6.15
N PHE A 231 -4.67 -15.41 -6.71
CA PHE A 231 -3.77 -16.10 -7.62
C PHE A 231 -3.54 -15.29 -8.91
N ASP A 232 -4.61 -14.76 -9.53
CA ASP A 232 -4.50 -13.90 -10.71
C ASP A 232 -3.69 -12.63 -10.40
N ILE A 233 -3.96 -12.00 -9.26
CA ILE A 233 -3.27 -10.80 -8.79
C ILE A 233 -1.78 -11.04 -8.58
N LEU A 234 -1.41 -12.15 -7.90
CA LEU A 234 -0.01 -12.48 -7.63
C LEU A 234 0.74 -12.95 -8.87
N THR A 235 0.06 -13.68 -9.77
CA THR A 235 0.60 -14.06 -11.09
C THR A 235 0.97 -12.83 -11.91
N LEU A 236 0.06 -11.88 -12.01
CA LEU A 236 0.29 -10.61 -12.70
C LEU A 236 1.43 -9.82 -12.05
N SER A 237 1.45 -9.76 -10.72
CA SER A 237 2.51 -9.08 -9.96
C SER A 237 3.89 -9.71 -10.19
N ALA A 238 3.98 -11.04 -10.24
CA ALA A 238 5.22 -11.76 -10.56
C ALA A 238 5.69 -11.43 -11.99
N GLY A 239 4.76 -11.35 -12.94
CA GLY A 239 5.03 -10.90 -14.31
C GLY A 239 5.65 -9.50 -14.34
N PHE A 240 5.08 -8.55 -13.62
CA PHE A 240 5.60 -7.19 -13.52
C PHE A 240 7.03 -7.12 -12.95
N TYR A 241 7.33 -7.89 -11.92
CA TYR A 241 8.69 -7.94 -11.38
C TYR A 241 9.69 -8.53 -12.36
N LYS A 242 9.30 -9.55 -13.12
CA LYS A 242 10.18 -10.25 -14.06
C LYS A 242 10.37 -9.48 -15.37
N GLN A 243 9.28 -9.03 -15.99
CA GLN A 243 9.28 -8.46 -17.34
C GLN A 243 9.50 -6.94 -17.31
N GLN A 244 8.67 -6.20 -16.58
CA GLN A 244 8.76 -4.74 -16.50
C GLN A 244 9.73 -4.24 -15.45
N ARG A 245 10.36 -5.14 -14.67
CA ARG A 245 11.34 -4.83 -13.62
C ARG A 245 10.81 -3.81 -12.60
N LEU A 246 9.51 -3.88 -12.29
CA LEU A 246 8.92 -3.00 -11.29
C LEU A 246 9.61 -3.16 -9.93
N LYS A 247 9.74 -2.06 -9.21
CA LYS A 247 10.25 -2.11 -7.83
C LYS A 247 9.16 -2.45 -6.83
N ARG A 248 7.89 -2.14 -7.15
CA ARG A 248 6.75 -2.45 -6.28
C ARG A 248 5.44 -2.46 -7.04
N VAL A 249 4.58 -3.38 -6.65
CA VAL A 249 3.15 -3.36 -6.94
C VAL A 249 2.44 -2.90 -5.65
N TYR A 250 1.57 -1.89 -5.77
CA TYR A 250 0.71 -1.43 -4.69
C TYR A 250 -0.68 -2.02 -4.86
N PHE A 251 -1.19 -2.61 -3.80
CA PHE A 251 -2.56 -3.09 -3.72
C PHE A 251 -3.41 -2.05 -2.99
N SER A 252 -4.60 -1.79 -3.49
CA SER A 252 -5.55 -0.86 -2.89
C SER A 252 -6.91 -1.53 -2.82
N GLY A 253 -7.38 -1.81 -1.61
CA GLY A 253 -8.75 -2.30 -1.41
C GLY A 253 -9.75 -1.30 -1.99
N TYR A 254 -10.66 -1.77 -2.83
CA TYR A 254 -11.66 -0.92 -3.45
C TYR A 254 -12.53 -0.23 -2.39
N VAL A 255 -12.58 1.09 -2.46
CA VAL A 255 -13.47 1.93 -1.64
C VAL A 255 -14.66 2.32 -2.51
N PRO A 256 -15.89 1.91 -2.16
CA PRO A 256 -17.08 2.28 -2.91
C PRO A 256 -17.33 3.78 -2.83
N VAL A 257 -17.16 4.47 -3.95
CA VAL A 257 -17.34 5.93 -4.06
C VAL A 257 -18.42 6.31 -5.07
N ASN A 258 -18.80 5.38 -5.94
CA ASN A 258 -19.78 5.59 -7.00
C ASN A 258 -20.88 4.53 -6.92
N ALA A 259 -22.14 4.94 -7.09
CA ALA A 259 -23.25 4.02 -7.34
C ALA A 259 -23.23 3.58 -8.80
N ASP A 260 -22.58 2.44 -9.07
CA ASP A 260 -22.45 1.88 -10.42
C ASP A 260 -22.72 0.37 -10.36
N LYS A 261 -23.63 -0.12 -11.21
CA LYS A 261 -24.04 -1.55 -11.26
C LYS A 261 -22.90 -2.52 -11.56
N ARG A 262 -21.80 -2.03 -12.09
CA ARG A 262 -20.58 -2.80 -12.43
C ARG A 262 -19.67 -3.03 -11.23
N LEU A 263 -19.92 -2.36 -10.12
CA LEU A 263 -19.07 -2.31 -8.94
C LEU A 263 -19.81 -2.82 -7.69
N PRO A 264 -19.11 -3.25 -6.66
CA PRO A 264 -19.71 -3.54 -5.37
C PRO A 264 -20.53 -2.37 -4.83
N ALA A 265 -21.63 -2.68 -4.13
CA ALA A 265 -22.54 -1.69 -3.57
C ALA A 265 -21.82 -0.70 -2.64
N LEU A 266 -22.35 0.52 -2.52
CA LEU A 266 -21.78 1.57 -1.66
C LEU A 266 -21.68 1.17 -0.18
N THR A 267 -22.49 0.23 0.27
CA THR A 267 -22.47 -0.33 1.63
C THR A 267 -21.36 -1.38 1.84
N THR A 268 -20.70 -1.83 0.76
CA THR A 268 -19.64 -2.83 0.86
C THR A 268 -18.42 -2.25 1.54
N LYS A 269 -17.93 -2.94 2.57
CA LYS A 269 -16.70 -2.53 3.26
C LYS A 269 -15.48 -2.83 2.39
N PRO A 270 -14.50 -1.90 2.32
CA PRO A 270 -13.24 -2.17 1.62
C PRO A 270 -12.56 -3.44 2.12
N PRO A 271 -11.99 -4.28 1.24
CA PRO A 271 -11.39 -5.56 1.60
C PRO A 271 -9.98 -5.40 2.20
N LEU A 272 -9.85 -4.64 3.28
CA LEU A 272 -8.57 -4.26 3.89
C LEU A 272 -7.75 -5.48 4.37
N VAL A 273 -8.40 -6.53 4.87
CA VAL A 273 -7.71 -7.76 5.29
C VAL A 273 -7.12 -8.46 4.07
N ARG A 274 -7.86 -8.55 2.96
CA ARG A 274 -7.38 -9.12 1.69
C ARG A 274 -6.21 -8.31 1.13
N GLU A 275 -6.31 -6.98 1.12
CA GLU A 275 -5.22 -6.09 0.75
C GLU A 275 -3.96 -6.37 1.57
N HIS A 276 -4.11 -6.46 2.89
CA HIS A 276 -3.00 -6.76 3.80
C HIS A 276 -2.37 -8.14 3.53
N ARG A 277 -3.18 -9.17 3.25
CA ARG A 277 -2.69 -10.51 2.89
C ARG A 277 -1.92 -10.51 1.57
N LEU A 278 -2.38 -9.75 0.59
CA LEU A 278 -1.66 -9.57 -0.68
C LEU A 278 -0.30 -8.90 -0.48
N TYR A 279 -0.21 -7.85 0.35
CA TYR A 279 1.09 -7.26 0.71
C TYR A 279 2.01 -8.25 1.42
N GLN A 280 1.48 -9.11 2.30
CA GLN A 280 2.28 -10.15 2.94
C GLN A 280 2.78 -11.20 1.93
N ALA A 281 1.93 -11.64 1.00
CA ALA A 281 2.32 -12.57 -0.06
C ALA A 281 3.35 -11.95 -1.04
N ASP A 282 3.16 -10.70 -1.44
CA ASP A 282 4.15 -9.94 -2.22
C ASP A 282 5.51 -9.88 -1.52
N TRP A 283 5.50 -9.66 -0.20
CA TRP A 283 6.72 -9.66 0.61
C TRP A 283 7.41 -11.02 0.60
N LEU A 284 6.66 -12.13 0.68
CA LEU A 284 7.20 -13.48 0.58
C LEU A 284 7.85 -13.74 -0.78
N MET A 285 7.20 -13.31 -1.87
CA MET A 285 7.78 -13.46 -3.22
C MET A 285 9.07 -12.66 -3.38
N ARG A 286 9.13 -11.44 -2.87
CA ARG A 286 10.26 -10.54 -3.11
C ARG A 286 11.46 -10.80 -2.22
N PHE A 287 11.27 -11.28 -1.01
CA PHE A 287 12.34 -11.38 -0.01
C PHE A 287 12.55 -12.79 0.56
N TYR A 288 11.57 -13.69 0.42
CA TYR A 288 11.66 -15.05 0.96
C TYR A 288 11.76 -16.11 -0.13
N LYS A 289 11.91 -15.70 -1.39
CA LYS A 289 12.01 -16.60 -2.55
C LYS A 289 10.82 -17.52 -2.75
N PHE A 290 9.64 -17.14 -2.24
CA PHE A 290 8.40 -17.84 -2.58
C PHE A 290 8.02 -17.55 -4.02
N LYS A 291 7.54 -18.55 -4.73
CA LYS A 291 6.89 -18.36 -6.03
C LYS A 291 5.40 -18.12 -5.82
N TYR A 292 4.75 -17.43 -6.76
CA TYR A 292 3.31 -17.15 -6.68
C TYR A 292 2.50 -18.46 -6.75
N ASP A 293 2.91 -19.40 -7.61
CA ASP A 293 2.31 -20.72 -7.83
C ASP A 293 2.62 -21.73 -6.70
N GLU A 294 3.57 -21.43 -5.84
CA GLU A 294 3.83 -22.17 -4.60
C GLU A 294 2.84 -21.75 -3.50
N SER A 295 2.50 -20.46 -3.46
CA SER A 295 1.62 -19.92 -2.42
C SER A 295 0.13 -20.14 -2.68
N LEU A 296 -0.27 -20.13 -3.94
CA LEU A 296 -1.66 -20.30 -4.40
C LEU A 296 -1.69 -21.12 -5.69
N ASP A 297 -2.81 -21.79 -5.92
CA ASP A 297 -3.08 -22.60 -7.11
C ASP A 297 -4.56 -22.48 -7.54
N ALA A 298 -4.93 -23.18 -8.60
CA ALA A 298 -6.31 -23.19 -9.09
C ALA A 298 -7.33 -23.78 -8.11
N ARG A 299 -6.90 -24.65 -7.17
CA ARG A 299 -7.76 -25.24 -6.14
C ARG A 299 -7.91 -24.30 -4.93
N HIS A 300 -6.87 -23.52 -4.65
CA HIS A 300 -6.81 -22.56 -3.54
C HIS A 300 -6.43 -21.18 -4.10
N PRO A 301 -7.33 -20.52 -4.86
CA PRO A 301 -6.98 -19.30 -5.59
C PRO A 301 -6.94 -18.06 -4.71
N ASN A 302 -7.40 -18.13 -3.46
CA ASN A 302 -7.43 -16.99 -2.55
C ASN A 302 -6.66 -17.25 -1.26
N LEU A 303 -6.05 -16.20 -0.74
CA LEU A 303 -5.34 -16.21 0.53
C LEU A 303 -6.32 -16.37 1.70
N ASP A 304 -5.88 -17.06 2.75
CA ASP A 304 -6.64 -17.15 3.99
C ASP A 304 -6.70 -15.77 4.68
N LEU A 305 -7.92 -15.29 4.94
CA LEU A 305 -8.10 -14.00 5.59
C LEU A 305 -7.73 -14.02 7.08
N ASN A 306 -7.80 -15.18 7.73
CA ASN A 306 -7.53 -15.34 9.16
C ASN A 306 -6.06 -15.64 9.46
N LEU A 307 -5.35 -16.30 8.54
CA LEU A 307 -3.93 -16.63 8.67
C LEU A 307 -3.08 -15.77 7.73
N ASP A 308 -1.85 -15.51 8.12
CA ASP A 308 -0.89 -14.93 7.17
C ASP A 308 -0.49 -15.95 6.09
N PRO A 309 -0.09 -15.50 4.90
CA PRO A 309 0.18 -16.38 3.76
C PRO A 309 1.24 -17.43 4.03
N LYS A 310 2.25 -17.14 4.85
CA LYS A 310 3.32 -18.05 5.20
C LYS A 310 2.83 -19.20 6.09
N ALA A 311 2.00 -18.89 7.09
CA ALA A 311 1.36 -19.91 7.92
C ALA A 311 0.34 -20.72 7.12
N GLY A 312 -0.44 -20.07 6.26
CA GLY A 312 -1.37 -20.76 5.36
C GLY A 312 -0.66 -21.74 4.43
N TRP A 313 0.47 -21.33 3.85
CA TRP A 313 1.31 -22.21 3.04
C TRP A 313 1.82 -23.41 3.86
N ALA A 314 2.40 -23.17 5.02
CA ALA A 314 2.98 -24.23 5.85
C ALA A 314 1.95 -25.28 6.29
N LEU A 315 0.71 -24.88 6.56
CA LEU A 315 -0.37 -25.83 6.90
C LEU A 315 -0.85 -26.66 5.70
N ARG A 316 -0.68 -26.17 4.47
CA ARG A 316 -1.01 -26.94 3.25
C ARG A 316 0.11 -27.87 2.79
N HIS A 317 1.32 -27.69 3.35
CA HIS A 317 2.51 -28.46 2.97
C HIS A 317 3.10 -29.20 4.19
N PRO A 318 2.33 -30.12 4.81
CA PRO A 318 2.78 -30.86 6.00
C PRO A 318 4.03 -31.70 5.76
N GLU A 319 4.29 -32.10 4.52
CA GLU A 319 5.44 -32.89 4.10
C GLU A 319 6.80 -32.21 4.38
N PHE A 320 6.82 -30.87 4.53
CA PHE A 320 8.04 -30.14 4.83
C PHE A 320 8.28 -29.91 6.32
N PHE A 321 7.35 -30.28 7.18
CA PHE A 321 7.39 -29.97 8.61
C PHE A 321 7.31 -31.20 9.50
N PRO A 322 7.94 -31.20 10.67
CA PRO A 322 8.72 -30.10 11.27
C PRO A 322 10.13 -29.96 10.66
N VAL A 323 10.66 -28.75 10.61
CA VAL A 323 11.99 -28.43 10.06
C VAL A 323 13.05 -28.51 11.16
N ASP A 324 14.10 -29.26 10.94
CA ASP A 324 15.30 -29.24 11.79
C ASP A 324 16.19 -28.05 11.43
N LEU A 325 16.24 -27.04 12.29
CA LEU A 325 17.02 -25.82 12.06
C LEU A 325 18.53 -26.06 12.06
N GLN A 326 19.00 -27.20 12.59
CA GLN A 326 20.42 -27.54 12.64
C GLN A 326 20.94 -27.99 11.28
N THR A 327 20.10 -28.65 10.48
CA THR A 327 20.49 -29.30 9.22
C THR A 327 19.84 -28.67 7.99
N ALA A 328 18.61 -28.17 8.10
CA ALA A 328 17.84 -27.65 6.96
C ALA A 328 18.55 -26.54 6.21
N ASP A 329 18.32 -26.41 4.90
CA ASP A 329 18.84 -25.31 4.10
C ASP A 329 18.20 -23.96 4.45
N TYR A 330 18.83 -22.88 4.00
CA TYR A 330 18.37 -21.52 4.29
C TYR A 330 16.95 -21.26 3.77
N GLU A 331 16.60 -21.79 2.62
CA GLU A 331 15.31 -21.55 1.98
C GLU A 331 14.19 -22.25 2.76
N MET A 332 14.46 -23.47 3.25
CA MET A 332 13.51 -24.19 4.10
C MET A 332 13.32 -23.49 5.47
N ILE A 333 14.40 -23.01 6.08
CA ILE A 333 14.31 -22.21 7.31
C ILE A 333 13.47 -20.96 7.10
N LEU A 334 13.61 -20.29 5.94
CA LEU A 334 12.77 -19.13 5.59
C LEU A 334 11.28 -19.49 5.45
N ARG A 335 10.91 -20.72 5.15
CA ARG A 335 9.53 -21.18 5.05
C ARG A 335 8.85 -21.36 6.39
N VAL A 336 9.62 -21.49 7.46
CA VAL A 336 9.07 -21.67 8.82
C VAL A 336 8.33 -20.42 9.29
N PRO A 337 7.02 -20.50 9.63
CA PRO A 337 6.27 -19.39 10.21
C PRO A 337 6.92 -18.90 11.51
N GLY A 338 7.10 -17.58 11.62
CA GLY A 338 7.78 -16.96 12.76
C GLY A 338 9.29 -16.78 12.60
N ILE A 339 9.91 -17.23 11.51
CA ILE A 339 11.32 -16.99 11.18
C ILE A 339 11.40 -15.99 10.03
N GLY A 340 12.10 -14.87 10.25
CA GLY A 340 12.36 -13.83 9.25
C GLY A 340 13.72 -13.99 8.56
N VAL A 341 13.99 -13.19 7.53
CA VAL A 341 15.25 -13.21 6.76
C VAL A 341 16.47 -13.06 7.68
N LYS A 342 16.48 -12.06 8.55
CA LYS A 342 17.59 -11.83 9.50
C LYS A 342 17.78 -13.03 10.45
N SER A 343 16.67 -13.53 11.01
CA SER A 343 16.72 -14.70 11.91
C SER A 343 17.23 -15.96 11.20
N ALA A 344 16.79 -16.21 9.95
CA ALA A 344 17.26 -17.35 9.18
C ALA A 344 18.77 -17.26 8.87
N GLN A 345 19.26 -16.05 8.51
CA GLN A 345 20.69 -15.81 8.31
C GLN A 345 21.51 -16.08 9.58
N LEU A 346 21.03 -15.57 10.73
CA LEU A 346 21.67 -15.81 12.02
C LEU A 346 21.69 -17.29 12.42
N ILE A 347 20.60 -18.02 12.18
CA ILE A 347 20.53 -19.47 12.43
C ILE A 347 21.58 -20.21 11.60
N VAL A 348 21.61 -19.97 10.27
CA VAL A 348 22.55 -20.64 9.36
C VAL A 348 24.01 -20.31 9.69
N SER A 349 24.32 -19.10 10.09
CA SER A 349 25.68 -18.73 10.50
C SER A 349 26.07 -19.33 11.85
N SER A 350 25.19 -19.24 12.86
CA SER A 350 25.49 -19.67 14.22
C SER A 350 25.57 -21.18 14.41
N ARG A 351 24.76 -21.97 13.68
CA ARG A 351 24.75 -23.45 13.79
C ARG A 351 26.08 -24.11 13.45
N ARG A 352 26.95 -23.40 12.72
CA ARG A 352 28.30 -23.89 12.41
C ARG A 352 29.20 -23.97 13.64
N TYR A 353 28.90 -23.19 14.67
CA TYR A 353 29.74 -23.06 15.85
C TYR A 353 29.12 -23.65 17.11
N CYS A 354 27.79 -23.76 17.16
CA CYS A 354 27.09 -24.27 18.34
C CYS A 354 25.73 -24.89 17.99
N LYS A 355 25.23 -25.73 18.87
CA LYS A 355 23.84 -26.21 18.79
C LYS A 355 22.87 -25.08 19.09
N ILE A 356 21.88 -24.92 18.24
CA ILE A 356 20.84 -23.89 18.37
C ILE A 356 19.89 -24.29 19.50
N ARG A 357 19.76 -23.46 20.52
CA ARG A 357 18.83 -23.63 21.66
C ARG A 357 17.61 -22.73 21.48
N LEU A 358 16.47 -23.06 22.09
CA LEU A 358 15.24 -22.25 22.01
C LEU A 358 15.44 -20.81 22.50
N GLU A 359 16.21 -20.62 23.55
CA GLU A 359 16.56 -19.29 24.06
C GLU A 359 17.37 -18.46 23.06
N THR A 360 18.29 -19.13 22.35
CA THR A 360 19.11 -18.49 21.29
C THR A 360 18.23 -18.07 20.13
N LEU A 361 17.27 -18.91 19.73
CA LEU A 361 16.29 -18.57 18.68
C LEU A 361 15.49 -17.31 19.03
N LYS A 362 15.07 -17.17 20.29
CA LYS A 362 14.37 -15.99 20.77
C LYS A 362 15.24 -14.73 20.65
N LYS A 363 16.53 -14.81 21.04
CA LYS A 363 17.50 -13.71 20.89
C LYS A 363 17.78 -13.36 19.42
N MET A 364 17.70 -14.34 18.52
CA MET A 364 17.84 -14.13 17.08
C MET A 364 16.57 -13.53 16.42
N GLY A 365 15.55 -13.20 17.21
CA GLY A 365 14.31 -12.60 16.72
C GLY A 365 13.28 -13.58 16.14
N VAL A 366 13.39 -14.88 16.46
CA VAL A 366 12.39 -15.89 16.09
C VAL A 366 11.14 -15.73 16.96
N VAL A 367 9.97 -15.68 16.33
CA VAL A 367 8.68 -15.65 17.03
C VAL A 367 8.32 -17.06 17.47
N LEU A 368 8.90 -17.53 18.60
CA LEU A 368 8.78 -18.91 19.08
C LEU A 368 7.34 -19.36 19.30
N LYS A 369 6.43 -18.46 19.73
CA LYS A 369 5.01 -18.81 19.90
C LYS A 369 4.36 -19.35 18.61
N ARG A 370 4.94 -19.04 17.45
CA ARG A 370 4.51 -19.53 16.13
C ARG A 370 5.44 -20.63 15.62
N ALA A 371 6.76 -20.39 15.65
CA ALA A 371 7.76 -21.28 15.07
C ALA A 371 7.78 -22.67 15.73
N LYS A 372 7.47 -22.78 17.02
CA LYS A 372 7.49 -24.05 17.79
C LYS A 372 6.63 -25.16 17.18
N TYR A 373 5.61 -24.85 16.42
CA TYR A 373 4.74 -25.81 15.77
C TYR A 373 5.31 -26.36 14.45
N PHE A 374 6.34 -25.70 13.92
CA PHE A 374 6.89 -25.96 12.58
C PHE A 374 8.37 -26.37 12.60
N ILE A 375 8.99 -26.43 13.78
CA ILE A 375 10.40 -26.80 13.93
C ILE A 375 10.56 -28.06 14.79
N TYR A 376 11.57 -28.85 14.44
CA TYR A 376 12.05 -29.93 15.31
C TYR A 376 13.06 -29.33 16.31
N HIS A 377 12.84 -29.58 17.61
CA HIS A 377 13.80 -29.25 18.66
C HIS A 377 13.57 -30.15 19.87
N PRO A 378 14.64 -30.67 20.52
CA PRO A 378 14.53 -31.61 21.67
C PRO A 378 13.71 -31.03 22.84
N ASP A 379 13.82 -29.76 23.10
CA ASP A 379 13.13 -29.08 24.22
C ASP A 379 11.65 -28.74 23.93
N ILE A 380 11.16 -29.01 22.72
CA ILE A 380 9.73 -28.91 22.41
C ILE A 380 9.02 -30.21 22.81
N PRO A 381 7.91 -30.13 23.59
CA PRO A 381 7.17 -31.33 24.02
C PRO A 381 6.77 -32.23 22.85
N ALA A 382 6.80 -33.56 23.06
CA ALA A 382 6.55 -34.53 22.03
C ALA A 382 5.18 -34.35 21.33
N GLY A 383 4.13 -33.98 22.07
CA GLY A 383 2.80 -33.71 21.50
C GLY A 383 2.74 -32.50 20.56
N ILE A 384 3.74 -31.60 20.59
CA ILE A 384 3.85 -30.47 19.66
C ILE A 384 4.75 -30.85 18.47
N ARG A 385 5.63 -31.83 18.61
CA ARG A 385 6.57 -32.24 17.55
C ARG A 385 5.89 -32.95 16.36
N GLN A 386 4.72 -33.54 16.60
CA GLN A 386 3.91 -34.12 15.53
C GLN A 386 3.15 -33.00 14.82
N PHE A 387 3.40 -32.91 13.53
CA PHE A 387 2.77 -31.84 12.71
C PHE A 387 1.41 -32.30 12.21
N TYR A 388 0.35 -31.78 12.87
CA TYR A 388 -1.03 -32.00 12.46
C TYR A 388 -1.66 -30.64 12.11
N PRO A 389 -1.85 -30.31 10.83
CA PRO A 389 -2.37 -29.01 10.39
C PRO A 389 -3.68 -28.61 11.06
N GLU A 390 -4.60 -29.56 11.23
CA GLU A 390 -5.93 -29.34 11.82
C GLU A 390 -5.83 -28.90 13.30
N MET A 391 -4.86 -29.45 14.03
CA MET A 391 -4.63 -29.09 15.43
C MET A 391 -3.86 -27.79 15.59
N ILE A 392 -2.96 -27.50 14.65
CA ILE A 392 -2.11 -26.29 14.71
C ILE A 392 -2.90 -25.04 14.29
N ARG A 393 -3.82 -25.15 13.31
CA ARG A 393 -4.61 -24.02 12.82
C ARG A 393 -5.34 -23.27 13.94
N PRO A 394 -6.11 -23.91 14.84
CA PRO A 394 -6.77 -23.22 15.96
C PRO A 394 -5.80 -22.54 16.91
N LEU A 395 -4.62 -23.13 17.15
CA LEU A 395 -3.58 -22.57 18.02
C LEU A 395 -2.93 -21.30 17.44
N LEU A 396 -2.84 -21.21 16.11
CA LEU A 396 -2.35 -20.01 15.43
C LEU A 396 -3.40 -18.88 15.40
N LEU A 397 -4.68 -19.23 15.41
CA LEU A 397 -5.80 -18.30 15.41
C LEU A 397 -6.19 -17.82 16.82
N ALA A 398 -5.79 -18.56 17.85
CA ALA A 398 -6.09 -18.19 19.23
C ALA A 398 -5.58 -16.78 19.53
N PRO A 399 -6.41 -15.88 20.08
CA PRO A 399 -5.97 -14.57 20.49
C PRO A 399 -4.79 -14.73 21.46
N ALA A 400 -3.79 -13.86 21.36
CA ALA A 400 -2.69 -13.86 22.31
C ALA A 400 -3.29 -13.75 23.71
N LYS A 401 -3.18 -14.80 24.52
CA LYS A 401 -3.62 -14.77 25.89
C LYS A 401 -2.91 -13.61 26.59
N THR A 402 -3.73 -12.71 27.09
CA THR A 402 -3.44 -11.64 28.04
C THR A 402 -2.56 -10.48 27.55
N GLN A 403 -3.19 -9.36 27.32
CA GLN A 403 -2.67 -8.14 27.98
C GLN A 403 -2.35 -8.53 29.42
N GLN A 404 -1.09 -8.45 29.78
CA GLN A 404 -0.69 -8.35 31.18
C GLN A 404 -1.47 -7.15 31.69
N LEU A 405 -2.43 -7.39 32.58
CA LEU A 405 -3.11 -6.30 33.28
C LEU A 405 -2.00 -5.47 33.90
N ASP A 406 -1.90 -4.22 33.47
CA ASP A 406 -0.97 -3.29 34.07
C ASP A 406 -1.37 -3.19 35.56
N LEU A 407 -0.46 -3.57 36.46
CA LEU A 407 -0.71 -3.57 37.91
C LEU A 407 -1.13 -2.19 38.42
N PHE A 408 -0.91 -1.16 37.61
CA PHE A 408 -1.17 0.25 37.92
C PHE A 408 -2.35 0.85 37.13
N SER A 409 -3.01 0.08 36.28
CA SER A 409 -4.26 0.54 35.67
C SER A 409 -5.39 0.51 36.68
N PRO A 410 -6.12 1.61 36.89
CA PRO A 410 -7.28 1.59 37.77
C PRO A 410 -8.29 0.54 37.24
N PRO A 411 -8.96 -0.20 38.14
CA PRO A 411 -9.92 -1.23 37.72
C PRO A 411 -10.96 -0.60 36.81
N THR A 412 -11.10 -1.14 35.61
CA THR A 412 -12.17 -0.76 34.69
C THR A 412 -13.49 -1.07 35.40
N THR A 413 -14.17 -0.05 35.90
CA THR A 413 -15.49 -0.17 36.50
C THR A 413 -16.39 -0.82 35.42
N LEU A 414 -16.76 -2.06 35.65
CA LEU A 414 -17.86 -2.71 34.94
C LEU A 414 -19.07 -1.81 35.15
N ALA A 415 -19.52 -1.13 34.11
CA ALA A 415 -20.74 -0.39 34.13
C ALA A 415 -21.87 -1.39 34.46
N LEU A 416 -22.35 -1.31 35.67
CA LEU A 416 -23.56 -2.01 36.07
C LEU A 416 -24.70 -1.53 35.14
N PRO A 417 -25.56 -2.43 34.65
CA PRO A 417 -26.69 -2.04 33.85
C PRO A 417 -27.55 -1.04 34.63
N THR A 418 -27.75 0.13 34.07
CA THR A 418 -28.66 1.15 34.63
C THR A 418 -30.04 0.54 34.82
N PRO A 419 -30.63 0.64 36.02
CA PRO A 419 -32.00 0.20 36.23
C PRO A 419 -32.93 1.03 35.35
N PRO A 420 -34.08 0.45 34.90
CA PRO A 420 -35.00 1.17 34.08
C PRO A 420 -35.52 2.42 34.80
N SER A 421 -35.42 3.57 34.14
CA SER A 421 -35.96 4.84 34.63
C SER A 421 -37.47 4.73 34.82
N LEU A 422 -37.91 4.75 36.07
CA LEU A 422 -39.29 5.00 36.43
C LEU A 422 -39.60 6.46 36.07
N ALA A 423 -40.34 6.66 35.00
CA ALA A 423 -40.85 7.97 34.61
C ALA A 423 -41.81 8.46 35.70
N MET A 424 -41.41 9.45 36.45
CA MET A 424 -42.31 10.21 37.33
C MET A 424 -43.19 11.11 36.47
N PRO A 425 -44.51 11.15 36.75
CA PRO A 425 -45.41 12.04 36.02
C PRO A 425 -45.10 13.49 36.40
N THR A 426 -44.95 14.33 35.41
CA THR A 426 -44.78 15.79 35.54
C THR A 426 -46.02 16.42 36.13
N PRO A 427 -45.96 17.22 37.19
CA PRO A 427 -47.13 17.96 37.68
C PRO A 427 -47.51 19.08 36.70
N ALA A 428 -48.77 19.14 36.36
CA ALA A 428 -49.35 20.20 35.53
C ALA A 428 -49.23 21.56 36.25
N MET A 429 -48.61 22.55 35.60
CA MET A 429 -48.64 23.94 36.06
C MET A 429 -49.98 24.58 35.77
N PRO A 430 -50.60 25.28 36.74
CA PRO A 430 -51.83 26.03 36.50
C PRO A 430 -51.54 27.27 35.64
N SER A 431 -52.42 27.49 34.64
CA SER A 431 -52.45 28.67 33.78
C SER A 431 -52.83 29.92 34.57
N LEU A 432 -52.00 30.94 34.53
CA LEU A 432 -52.33 32.28 35.03
C LEU A 432 -53.24 33.03 34.03
N PRO A 433 -54.24 33.77 34.49
CA PRO A 433 -55.14 34.52 33.60
C PRO A 433 -54.45 35.81 33.06
N VAL A 434 -54.63 36.04 31.77
CA VAL A 434 -54.26 37.32 31.12
C VAL A 434 -55.30 38.38 31.57
N ALA A 435 -54.83 39.44 32.19
CA ALA A 435 -55.61 40.67 32.44
C ALA A 435 -55.44 41.63 31.26
N VAL A 436 -56.53 42.22 30.86
CA VAL A 436 -56.86 43.21 29.82
C VAL A 436 -55.84 44.34 29.64
#